data_93893b71533aa2bbafa7fd706799b5d6
#
_entry.id   93893b71533aa2bbafa7fd706799b5d6
#
_cell.length_a   1.000
_cell.length_b   1.000
_cell.length_c   1.000
_cell.angle_alpha   90.00
_cell.angle_beta   90.00
_cell.angle_gamma   90.00
#
_symmetry.space_group_name_H-M   'P 1'
#
loop_
_entity.id
_entity.type
_entity.pdbx_description
1 polymer ?
#
loop_
_entity_poly.entity_id
_entity_poly.type
_entity_poly.pdbx_seq_one_letter_code
_entity_poly.pdbx_strand_id
1 'polypeptide(L)' 'MEIRNEIKAYIVREGMTMNEVVDRLAEEYGWSSSVPNLSGKLRRGSLRYSEAAELADVLGYDLVWQKRK' A
#
# COMPACT_ATOMS: atom_id res chain seq x y z
N MET A 1 -2.66 -15.83 -4.66
CA MET A 1 -1.68 -14.74 -4.47
C MET A 1 -1.94 -14.05 -3.15
N GLU A 2 -0.91 -13.83 -2.38
CA GLU A 2 -1.04 -13.18 -1.09
C GLU A 2 -0.80 -11.69 -1.25
N ILE A 3 -1.82 -10.87 -0.94
CA ILE A 3 -1.74 -9.42 -1.14
C ILE A 3 -0.63 -8.76 -0.34
N ARG A 4 -0.35 -9.27 0.87
CA ARG A 4 0.74 -8.75 1.70
C ARG A 4 2.09 -8.82 0.99
N ASN A 5 2.41 -9.98 0.41
CA ASN A 5 3.67 -10.17 -0.28
C ASN A 5 3.75 -9.34 -1.55
N GLU A 6 2.64 -9.21 -2.25
CA GLU A 6 2.56 -8.38 -3.45
C GLU A 6 2.85 -6.92 -3.14
N ILE A 7 2.18 -6.37 -2.13
CA ILE A 7 2.38 -4.97 -1.74
C ILE A 7 3.80 -4.73 -1.24
N LYS A 8 4.33 -5.64 -0.42
CA LYS A 8 5.71 -5.51 0.07
C LYS A 8 6.72 -5.53 -1.06
N ALA A 9 6.47 -6.33 -2.10
CA ALA A 9 7.36 -6.37 -3.26
C ALA A 9 7.42 -5.02 -3.98
N TYR A 10 6.29 -4.32 -4.10
CA TYR A 10 6.28 -2.98 -4.68
C TYR A 10 7.03 -1.98 -3.81
N ILE A 11 6.86 -2.06 -2.50
CA ILE A 11 7.56 -1.18 -1.56
C ILE A 11 9.08 -1.35 -1.71
N VAL A 12 9.55 -2.60 -1.72
CA VAL A 12 10.97 -2.91 -1.89
C VAL A 12 11.48 -2.42 -3.24
N ARG A 13 10.69 -2.65 -4.30
CA ARG A 13 11.07 -2.23 -5.65
C ARG A 13 11.29 -0.73 -5.75
N GLU A 14 10.51 0.06 -5.00
CA GLU A 14 10.65 1.51 -4.98
C GLU A 14 11.73 1.99 -4.00
N GLY A 15 12.42 1.08 -3.33
CA GLY A 15 13.47 1.43 -2.39
C GLY A 15 12.97 2.13 -1.13
N MET A 16 11.70 1.94 -0.79
CA MET A 16 11.10 2.56 0.39
C MET A 16 11.04 1.60 1.57
N THR A 17 11.02 2.18 2.77
CA THR A 17 10.77 1.42 3.99
C THR A 17 9.30 1.53 4.36
N MET A 18 8.82 0.64 5.24
CA MET A 18 7.45 0.72 5.74
C MET A 18 7.20 2.05 6.46
N ASN A 19 8.20 2.55 7.20
CA ASN A 19 8.08 3.85 7.87
C ASN A 19 7.86 4.98 6.88
N GLU A 20 8.63 5.00 5.80
CA GLU A 20 8.48 6.01 4.76
C GLU A 20 7.10 5.96 4.11
N VAL A 21 6.59 4.75 3.86
CA VAL A 21 5.28 4.57 3.26
C VAL A 21 4.18 5.11 4.16
N VAL A 22 4.18 4.75 5.46
CA VAL A 22 3.12 5.23 6.36
C VAL A 22 3.23 6.73 6.61
N ASP A 23 4.44 7.29 6.63
CA ASP A 23 4.62 8.72 6.77
C ASP A 23 4.02 9.48 5.58
N ARG A 24 4.23 8.98 4.37
CA ARG A 24 3.64 9.59 3.18
C ARG A 24 2.13 9.45 3.14
N LEU A 25 1.62 8.28 3.53
CA LEU A 25 0.16 8.07 3.60
C LEU A 25 -0.49 8.99 4.64
N ALA A 26 0.17 9.20 5.78
CA ALA A 26 -0.32 10.12 6.80
C ALA A 26 -0.33 11.56 6.28
N GLU A 27 0.73 11.97 5.60
CA GLU A 27 0.87 13.32 5.08
C GLU A 27 -0.12 13.61 3.95
N GLU A 28 -0.27 12.68 3.01
CA GLU A 28 -1.07 12.92 1.80
C GLU A 28 -2.55 12.55 1.97
N TYR A 29 -2.85 11.57 2.82
CA TYR A 29 -4.21 11.02 2.92
C TYR A 29 -4.75 10.95 4.36
N GLY A 30 -3.98 11.39 5.33
CA GLY A 30 -4.43 11.38 6.72
C GLY A 30 -4.47 10.02 7.38
N TRP A 31 -3.71 9.05 6.88
CA TRP A 31 -3.62 7.74 7.51
C TRP A 31 -2.87 7.82 8.83
N SER A 32 -3.08 6.80 9.69
CA SER A 32 -2.22 6.60 10.85
C SER A 32 -0.79 6.33 10.38
N SER A 33 0.20 6.97 11.01
CA SER A 33 1.61 6.74 10.69
C SER A 33 2.17 5.49 11.35
N SER A 34 1.30 4.57 11.79
CA SER A 34 1.69 3.37 12.51
C SER A 34 2.00 2.23 11.54
N VAL A 35 3.25 1.77 11.54
CA VAL A 35 3.65 0.60 10.75
C VAL A 35 2.87 -0.65 11.15
N PRO A 36 2.66 -0.95 12.46
CA PRO A 36 1.84 -2.10 12.84
C PRO A 36 0.41 -2.03 12.30
N ASN A 37 -0.15 -0.84 12.16
CA ASN A 37 -1.48 -0.67 11.61
C ASN A 37 -1.53 -1.11 10.14
N LEU A 38 -0.59 -0.62 9.34
CA LEU A 38 -0.50 -1.01 7.93
C LEU A 38 -0.19 -2.50 7.80
N SER A 39 0.79 -3.00 8.55
CA SER A 39 1.14 -4.42 8.53
C SER A 39 -0.05 -5.30 8.89
N GLY A 40 -0.84 -4.88 9.86
CA GLY A 40 -2.05 -5.60 10.25
C GLY A 40 -3.08 -5.66 9.14
N LYS A 41 -3.31 -4.54 8.45
CA LYS A 41 -4.24 -4.50 7.31
C LYS A 41 -3.79 -5.44 6.20
N LEU A 42 -2.50 -5.44 5.88
CA LEU A 42 -1.97 -6.32 4.85
C LEU A 42 -2.06 -7.79 5.24
N ARG A 43 -1.74 -8.10 6.49
CA ARG A 43 -1.78 -9.49 6.98
C ARG A 43 -3.20 -10.04 6.97
N ARG A 44 -4.19 -9.23 7.36
CA ARG A 44 -5.58 -9.67 7.40
C ARG A 44 -6.27 -9.60 6.04
N GLY A 45 -5.65 -8.96 5.07
CA GLY A 45 -6.27 -8.72 3.78
C GLY A 45 -7.46 -7.76 3.88
N SER A 46 -7.46 -6.86 4.86
CA SER A 46 -8.58 -5.95 5.12
C SER A 46 -8.39 -4.57 4.48
N LEU A 47 -7.49 -4.45 3.52
CA LEU A 47 -7.24 -3.22 2.81
C LEU A 47 -8.43 -2.90 1.90
N ARG A 48 -9.03 -1.72 2.09
CA ARG A 48 -10.13 -1.28 1.23
C ARG A 48 -9.60 -0.89 -0.15
N TYR A 49 -10.49 -0.93 -1.15
CA TYR A 49 -10.10 -0.54 -2.51
C TYR A 49 -9.55 0.88 -2.55
N SER A 50 -10.20 1.82 -1.87
CA SER A 50 -9.72 3.21 -1.81
C SER A 50 -8.35 3.29 -1.15
N GLU A 51 -8.12 2.49 -0.12
CA GLU A 51 -6.83 2.45 0.55
C GLU A 51 -5.75 1.86 -0.36
N ALA A 52 -6.10 0.84 -1.14
CA ALA A 52 -5.17 0.26 -2.10
C ALA A 52 -4.77 1.28 -3.17
N ALA A 53 -5.73 2.08 -3.63
CA ALA A 53 -5.46 3.13 -4.62
C ALA A 53 -4.54 4.22 -4.05
N GLU A 54 -4.77 4.62 -2.80
CA GLU A 54 -3.94 5.62 -2.12
C GLU A 54 -2.53 5.09 -1.89
N LEU A 55 -2.43 3.83 -1.49
CA LEU A 55 -1.14 3.18 -1.30
C LEU A 55 -0.37 3.10 -2.62
N ALA A 56 -1.05 2.73 -3.70
CA ALA A 56 -0.43 2.71 -5.02
C ALA A 56 0.09 4.10 -5.40
N ASP A 57 -0.69 5.14 -5.12
CA ASP A 57 -0.30 6.51 -5.45
C ASP A 57 1.00 6.92 -4.77
N VAL A 58 1.14 6.66 -3.46
CA VAL A 58 2.37 7.03 -2.75
C VAL A 58 3.58 6.22 -3.21
N LEU A 59 3.36 5.06 -3.80
CA LEU A 59 4.43 4.24 -4.36
C LEU A 59 4.74 4.61 -5.82
N GLY A 60 3.95 5.49 -6.42
CA GLY A 60 4.15 5.91 -7.80
C GLY A 60 3.52 5.00 -8.83
N TYR A 61 2.52 4.24 -8.45
CA TYR A 61 1.80 3.35 -9.36
C TYR A 61 0.35 3.77 -9.53
N ASP A 62 -0.21 3.42 -10.67
CA ASP A 62 -1.64 3.54 -10.91
C ASP A 62 -2.31 2.19 -10.67
N LEU A 63 -3.49 2.21 -10.08
CA LEU A 63 -4.29 1.00 -9.91
C LEU A 63 -5.24 0.89 -11.09
N VAL A 64 -4.99 -0.08 -11.96
CA VAL A 64 -5.67 -0.17 -13.26
C VAL A 64 -6.42 -1.49 -13.37
N TRP A 65 -7.64 -1.41 -13.93
CA TRP A 65 -8.40 -2.59 -14.29
C TRP A 65 -8.08 -2.94 -15.74
N GLN A 66 -7.73 -4.19 -15.97
CA GLN A 66 -7.40 -4.66 -17.31
C GLN A 66 -8.38 -5.76 -17.71
N LYS A 67 -9.05 -5.56 -18.83
CA LYS A 67 -9.99 -6.54 -19.31
C LYS A 67 -9.25 -7.77 -19.85
N ARG A 68 -9.76 -8.95 -19.52
CA ARG A 68 -9.23 -10.19 -20.08
C ARG A 68 -9.51 -10.27 -21.57
N LYS A 69 -8.62 -10.91 -22.25
CA LYS A 69 -8.82 -11.23 -23.67
C LYS A 69 -9.63 -12.51 -23.81
#